data_1dd75dbc59c1b9e9290ab3d53509f106
#
_entry.id   1dd75dbc59c1b9e9290ab3d53509f106
#
_cell.length_a   1.000
_cell.length_b   1.000
_cell.length_c   1.000
_cell.angle_alpha   90.00
_cell.angle_beta   90.00
_cell.angle_gamma   90.00
#
_symmetry.space_group_name_H-M   'P 1'
#
loop_
_entity.id
_entity.type
_entity.pdbx_description
1 polymer ?
#
loop_
_entity_poly.entity_id
_entity_poly.type
_entity_poly.pdbx_seq_one_letter_code
_entity_poly.pdbx_strand_id
1 'polypeptide(L)'
;GHGAPRRTADDYACAGHPVTGASAWSVALMGLEGCLVEVETAISSGLPRTVLVGLPDMALHEARDRCRAAVGATGMSWPSNVLTINLTPAGLPKAGTHFDLAIAAATLAADGKIPQTLLGSTVLMGELGLDGRVRPVRGVLPALLAAREAGFECAVVPSGQYAEARLVQGVTIWPVGHLRDVVEVLHGRPVLATEEPVTDAADADPGLVDLAEVIGQHEARRALEVAA
;
A
#
# COMPACT_ATOMS: atom_id res chain seq x y z
N GLY A 1 -41.83 -19.21 -48.71
CA GLY A 1 -40.69 -18.44 -48.31
C GLY A 1 -40.76 -18.18 -46.82
N HIS A 2 -40.02 -18.98 -46.05
CA HIS A 2 -39.84 -18.72 -44.60
C HIS A 2 -38.60 -17.83 -44.43
N GLY A 3 -38.83 -16.55 -44.13
CA GLY A 3 -37.80 -15.63 -43.78
C GLY A 3 -37.34 -15.93 -42.34
N ALA A 4 -36.07 -16.27 -42.16
CA ALA A 4 -35.45 -16.36 -40.87
C ALA A 4 -35.42 -14.98 -40.20
N PRO A 5 -35.69 -14.85 -38.90
CA PRO A 5 -35.65 -13.58 -38.22
C PRO A 5 -34.20 -13.02 -38.22
N ARG A 6 -34.07 -11.75 -38.63
CA ARG A 6 -32.82 -11.00 -38.52
C ARG A 6 -32.53 -10.80 -37.02
N ARG A 7 -31.46 -11.39 -36.55
CA ARG A 7 -30.90 -11.08 -35.18
C ARG A 7 -30.48 -9.62 -35.18
N THR A 8 -30.97 -8.88 -34.24
CA THR A 8 -30.59 -7.48 -33.98
C THR A 8 -29.26 -7.45 -33.20
N ALA A 9 -28.55 -6.34 -33.30
CA ALA A 9 -27.26 -6.14 -32.63
C ALA A 9 -27.29 -6.32 -31.08
N ASP A 10 -28.51 -6.29 -30.50
CA ASP A 10 -28.74 -6.50 -29.07
C ASP A 10 -28.64 -7.98 -28.61
N ASP A 11 -28.64 -8.93 -29.54
CA ASP A 11 -28.55 -10.37 -29.23
C ASP A 11 -27.10 -10.81 -28.86
N TYR A 12 -26.13 -9.91 -28.95
CA TYR A 12 -24.74 -10.14 -28.58
C TYR A 12 -24.32 -9.42 -27.27
N ALA A 13 -25.29 -8.99 -26.47
CA ALA A 13 -24.97 -8.62 -25.11
C ALA A 13 -24.45 -9.86 -24.39
N CYS A 14 -23.13 -10.05 -24.43
CA CYS A 14 -22.43 -10.94 -23.51
C CYS A 14 -22.94 -10.61 -22.11
N ALA A 15 -23.58 -11.59 -21.47
CA ALA A 15 -23.91 -11.51 -20.05
C ALA A 15 -22.58 -11.33 -19.28
N GLY A 16 -22.10 -10.11 -19.24
CA GLY A 16 -20.94 -9.72 -18.48
C GLY A 16 -21.30 -9.97 -17.02
N HIS A 17 -20.67 -10.95 -16.42
CA HIS A 17 -20.74 -11.11 -14.98
C HIS A 17 -20.26 -9.78 -14.37
N PRO A 18 -20.95 -9.27 -13.35
CA PRO A 18 -20.59 -7.99 -12.76
C PRO A 18 -19.12 -8.03 -12.31
N VAL A 19 -18.29 -7.18 -12.88
CA VAL A 19 -16.93 -6.94 -12.40
C VAL A 19 -17.08 -6.02 -11.23
N THR A 20 -16.70 -6.49 -10.04
CA THR A 20 -16.60 -5.62 -8.85
C THR A 20 -15.20 -5.08 -8.75
N GLY A 21 -15.07 -3.76 -8.59
CA GLY A 21 -13.78 -3.09 -8.51
C GLY A 21 -13.72 -2.10 -7.37
N ALA A 22 -12.50 -1.82 -6.91
CA ALA A 22 -12.20 -0.81 -5.92
C ALA A 22 -10.79 -0.25 -6.13
N SER A 23 -10.55 0.96 -5.66
CA SER A 23 -9.23 1.60 -5.68
C SER A 23 -8.81 2.01 -4.28
N ALA A 24 -7.50 1.95 -4.02
CA ALA A 24 -6.84 2.51 -2.86
C ALA A 24 -5.59 3.28 -3.29
N TRP A 25 -5.07 4.14 -2.43
CA TRP A 25 -3.94 4.98 -2.75
C TRP A 25 -2.73 4.65 -1.89
N SER A 26 -1.56 4.72 -2.49
CA SER A 26 -0.26 4.64 -1.82
C SER A 26 0.72 5.63 -2.47
N VAL A 27 1.97 5.66 -2.02
CA VAL A 27 3.00 6.54 -2.56
C VAL A 27 4.25 5.74 -2.87
N ALA A 28 4.76 5.85 -4.10
CA ALA A 28 6.09 5.40 -4.45
C ALA A 28 7.11 6.51 -4.19
N LEU A 29 8.33 6.16 -3.81
CA LEU A 29 9.42 7.12 -3.64
C LEU A 29 10.43 6.99 -4.77
N MET A 30 10.77 8.13 -5.36
CA MET A 30 11.88 8.28 -6.29
C MET A 30 12.91 9.22 -5.67
N GLY A 31 13.92 8.66 -5.01
CA GLY A 31 14.80 9.43 -4.13
C GLY A 31 14.00 9.96 -2.94
N LEU A 32 13.87 11.28 -2.83
CA LEU A 32 13.06 11.96 -1.80
C LEU A 32 11.69 12.43 -2.32
N GLU A 33 11.42 12.29 -3.61
CA GLU A 33 10.14 12.68 -4.19
C GLU A 33 9.11 11.57 -4.09
N GLY A 34 7.94 11.90 -3.55
CA GLY A 34 6.79 10.99 -3.48
C GLY A 34 5.91 11.11 -4.72
N CYS A 35 5.57 9.98 -5.32
CA CYS A 35 4.63 9.89 -6.44
C CYS A 35 3.43 9.05 -6.03
N LEU A 36 2.22 9.59 -6.19
CA LEU A 36 1.01 8.83 -5.90
C LEU A 36 0.87 7.62 -6.80
N VAL A 37 0.47 6.52 -6.20
CA VAL A 37 0.16 5.26 -6.88
C VAL A 37 -1.25 4.85 -6.52
N GLU A 38 -2.09 4.75 -7.53
CA GLU A 38 -3.40 4.14 -7.41
C GLU A 38 -3.28 2.63 -7.53
N VAL A 39 -3.86 1.92 -6.59
CA VAL A 39 -3.95 0.46 -6.58
C VAL A 39 -5.39 0.10 -6.89
N GLU A 40 -5.64 -0.23 -8.14
CA GLU A 40 -6.96 -0.64 -8.62
C GLU A 40 -7.07 -2.17 -8.53
N THR A 41 -8.19 -2.66 -8.03
CA THR A 41 -8.49 -4.09 -7.99
C THR A 41 -9.81 -4.38 -8.67
N ALA A 42 -9.84 -5.47 -9.42
CA ALA A 42 -11.05 -5.96 -10.08
C ALA A 42 -11.20 -7.46 -9.85
N ILE A 43 -12.40 -7.87 -9.46
CA ILE A 43 -12.77 -9.28 -9.28
C ILE A 43 -13.72 -9.66 -10.37
N SER A 44 -13.37 -10.71 -11.12
CA SER A 44 -14.19 -11.27 -12.19
C SER A 44 -14.36 -12.78 -12.02
N SER A 45 -15.42 -13.35 -12.59
CA SER A 45 -15.67 -14.79 -12.52
C SER A 45 -14.57 -15.58 -13.24
N GLY A 46 -14.25 -16.75 -12.71
CA GLY A 46 -13.27 -17.67 -13.28
C GLY A 46 -12.52 -18.46 -12.23
N LEU A 47 -11.60 -19.30 -12.68
CA LEU A 47 -10.76 -20.09 -11.78
C LEU A 47 -9.86 -19.16 -10.95
N PRO A 48 -9.65 -19.45 -9.65
CA PRO A 48 -8.87 -18.62 -8.75
C PRO A 48 -7.47 -18.34 -9.29
N ARG A 49 -7.19 -17.08 -9.55
CA ARG A 49 -5.86 -16.59 -9.92
C ARG A 49 -5.74 -15.11 -9.54
N THR A 50 -4.53 -14.67 -9.23
CA THR A 50 -4.23 -13.25 -9.05
C THR A 50 -3.24 -12.79 -10.11
N VAL A 51 -3.56 -11.70 -10.78
CA VAL A 51 -2.73 -11.04 -11.80
C VAL A 51 -2.33 -9.67 -11.28
N LEU A 52 -1.03 -9.38 -11.32
CA LEU A 52 -0.48 -8.10 -10.92
C LEU A 52 0.08 -7.37 -12.15
N VAL A 53 -0.33 -6.13 -12.36
CA VAL A 53 0.00 -5.30 -13.52
C VAL A 53 0.59 -3.95 -13.05
N GLY A 54 1.34 -3.26 -13.89
CA GLY A 54 1.87 -1.92 -13.60
C GLY A 54 3.34 -1.90 -13.22
N LEU A 55 4.19 -2.71 -13.86
CA LEU A 55 5.64 -2.80 -13.64
C LEU A 55 6.04 -3.09 -12.19
N PRO A 56 5.50 -4.15 -11.58
CA PRO A 56 5.90 -4.55 -10.24
C PRO A 56 7.33 -5.13 -10.24
N ASP A 57 8.09 -4.86 -9.17
CA ASP A 57 9.33 -5.57 -8.87
C ASP A 57 9.06 -6.97 -8.26
N MET A 58 10.12 -7.72 -7.92
CA MET A 58 9.98 -9.03 -7.29
C MET A 58 9.30 -8.94 -5.91
N ALA A 59 9.63 -7.91 -5.11
CA ALA A 59 9.06 -7.72 -3.78
C ALA A 59 7.55 -7.49 -3.87
N LEU A 60 7.09 -6.79 -4.91
CA LEU A 60 5.67 -6.54 -5.14
C LEU A 60 4.96 -7.79 -5.70
N HIS A 61 5.64 -8.65 -6.46
CA HIS A 61 5.09 -9.96 -6.83
C HIS A 61 4.80 -10.84 -5.60
N GLU A 62 5.67 -10.77 -4.58
CA GLU A 62 5.48 -11.48 -3.30
C GLU A 62 4.37 -10.86 -2.44
N ALA A 63 4.03 -9.58 -2.66
CA ALA A 63 2.98 -8.88 -1.92
C ALA A 63 1.64 -9.62 -1.98
N ARG A 64 1.32 -10.26 -3.12
CA ARG A 64 0.12 -11.10 -3.26
C ARG A 64 0.03 -12.15 -2.17
N ASP A 65 1.10 -12.88 -1.93
CA ASP A 65 1.11 -14.00 -1.00
C ASP A 65 1.13 -13.50 0.44
N ARG A 66 1.85 -12.38 0.72
CA ARG A 66 1.80 -11.70 2.03
C ARG A 66 0.40 -11.18 2.33
N CYS A 67 -0.22 -10.45 1.41
CA CYS A 67 -1.58 -9.90 1.59
C CYS A 67 -2.62 -11.01 1.79
N ARG A 68 -2.53 -12.10 1.01
CA ARG A 68 -3.42 -13.25 1.15
C ARG A 68 -3.31 -13.89 2.54
N ALA A 69 -2.08 -14.13 3.01
CA ALA A 69 -1.84 -14.69 4.34
C ALA A 69 -2.32 -13.74 5.45
N ALA A 70 -2.00 -12.45 5.35
CA ALA A 70 -2.40 -11.42 6.31
C ALA A 70 -3.94 -11.30 6.40
N VAL A 71 -4.65 -11.30 5.28
CA VAL A 71 -6.12 -11.30 5.25
C VAL A 71 -6.66 -12.55 5.93
N GLY A 72 -6.11 -13.73 5.64
CA GLY A 72 -6.48 -14.98 6.32
C GLY A 72 -6.27 -14.93 7.83
N ALA A 73 -5.17 -14.33 8.29
CA ALA A 73 -4.88 -14.16 9.72
C ALA A 73 -5.86 -13.22 10.45
N THR A 74 -6.57 -12.35 9.73
CA THR A 74 -7.65 -11.53 10.30
C THR A 74 -8.98 -12.29 10.44
N GLY A 75 -9.06 -13.51 9.93
CA GLY A 75 -10.31 -14.29 9.86
C GLY A 75 -11.17 -13.97 8.63
N MET A 76 -10.68 -13.12 7.72
CA MET A 76 -11.34 -12.83 6.45
C MET A 76 -10.80 -13.76 5.35
N SER A 77 -11.61 -14.00 4.32
CA SER A 77 -11.20 -14.79 3.16
C SER A 77 -10.59 -13.90 2.08
N TRP A 78 -9.60 -14.40 1.37
CA TRP A 78 -9.13 -13.81 0.12
C TRP A 78 -10.09 -14.20 -1.02
N PRO A 79 -10.34 -13.33 -2.03
CA PRO A 79 -11.20 -13.67 -3.14
C PRO A 79 -10.81 -14.98 -3.82
N SER A 80 -11.79 -15.84 -4.07
CA SER A 80 -11.62 -17.14 -4.72
C SER A 80 -11.89 -17.13 -6.23
N ASN A 81 -11.92 -15.95 -6.84
CA ASN A 81 -12.16 -15.66 -8.23
C ASN A 81 -10.91 -15.14 -8.92
N VAL A 82 -11.04 -14.68 -10.17
CA VAL A 82 -9.95 -13.97 -10.86
C VAL A 82 -9.82 -12.57 -10.24
N LEU A 83 -8.69 -12.31 -9.61
CA LEU A 83 -8.34 -11.01 -9.04
C LEU A 83 -7.27 -10.36 -9.92
N THR A 84 -7.56 -9.18 -10.46
CA THR A 84 -6.58 -8.35 -11.16
C THR A 84 -6.26 -7.15 -10.29
N ILE A 85 -4.97 -6.90 -10.06
CA ILE A 85 -4.45 -5.76 -9.30
C ILE A 85 -3.59 -4.94 -10.27
N ASN A 86 -3.92 -3.68 -10.46
CA ASN A 86 -3.20 -2.77 -11.33
C ASN A 86 -2.65 -1.59 -10.51
N LEU A 87 -1.38 -1.26 -10.71
CA LEU A 87 -0.72 -0.13 -10.05
C LEU A 87 -0.46 0.98 -11.07
N THR A 88 -1.17 2.07 -10.95
CA THR A 88 -1.11 3.23 -11.86
C THR A 88 -0.33 4.40 -11.22
N PRO A 89 0.54 5.10 -11.98
CA PRO A 89 0.80 5.01 -13.42
C PRO A 89 1.77 3.87 -13.77
N ALA A 90 1.53 3.20 -14.91
CA ALA A 90 2.33 2.05 -15.32
C ALA A 90 3.80 2.39 -15.63
N GLY A 91 4.11 3.63 -16.03
CA GLY A 91 5.46 4.06 -16.36
C GLY A 91 6.38 4.32 -15.15
N LEU A 92 5.85 4.30 -13.92
CA LEU A 92 6.60 4.51 -12.68
C LEU A 92 7.07 3.17 -12.12
N PRO A 93 8.39 2.94 -11.93
CA PRO A 93 8.88 1.77 -11.23
C PRO A 93 8.32 1.71 -9.80
N LYS A 94 7.69 0.63 -9.43
CA LYS A 94 7.15 0.40 -8.10
C LYS A 94 7.98 -0.68 -7.43
N ALA A 95 8.73 -0.27 -6.44
CA ALA A 95 9.63 -1.14 -5.70
C ALA A 95 9.29 -1.11 -4.21
N GLY A 96 9.41 -2.25 -3.56
CA GLY A 96 9.25 -2.37 -2.12
C GLY A 96 7.90 -2.90 -1.65
N THR A 97 7.80 -3.04 -0.34
CA THR A 97 6.71 -3.74 0.35
C THR A 97 5.62 -2.82 0.89
N HIS A 98 5.82 -1.50 0.80
CA HIS A 98 4.93 -0.49 1.39
C HIS A 98 3.55 -0.38 0.73
N PHE A 99 3.33 -1.05 -0.42
CA PHE A 99 2.03 -1.12 -1.10
C PHE A 99 1.09 -2.19 -0.52
N ASP A 100 1.59 -3.06 0.36
CA ASP A 100 0.82 -4.21 0.85
C ASP A 100 -0.52 -3.80 1.48
N LEU A 101 -0.54 -2.72 2.29
CA LEU A 101 -1.79 -2.23 2.89
C LEU A 101 -2.79 -1.76 1.84
N ALA A 102 -2.34 -1.02 0.83
CA ALA A 102 -3.22 -0.53 -0.23
C ALA A 102 -3.77 -1.69 -1.09
N ILE A 103 -2.93 -2.70 -1.39
CA ILE A 103 -3.34 -3.90 -2.11
C ILE A 103 -4.38 -4.69 -1.32
N ALA A 104 -4.14 -4.92 -0.03
CA ALA A 104 -5.07 -5.64 0.83
C ALA A 104 -6.40 -4.89 0.97
N ALA A 105 -6.36 -3.57 1.22
CA ALA A 105 -7.54 -2.73 1.37
C ALA A 105 -8.37 -2.67 0.08
N ALA A 106 -7.74 -2.41 -1.08
CA ALA A 106 -8.43 -2.39 -2.37
C ALA A 106 -9.07 -3.76 -2.68
N THR A 107 -8.36 -4.86 -2.38
CA THR A 107 -8.88 -6.22 -2.58
C THR A 107 -10.10 -6.50 -1.69
N LEU A 108 -10.03 -6.15 -0.40
CA LEU A 108 -11.14 -6.33 0.54
C LEU A 108 -12.34 -5.45 0.18
N ALA A 109 -12.10 -4.26 -0.35
CA ALA A 109 -13.16 -3.36 -0.81
C ALA A 109 -13.84 -3.89 -2.09
N ALA A 110 -13.07 -4.39 -3.05
CA ALA A 110 -13.60 -5.02 -4.26
C ALA A 110 -14.43 -6.28 -3.94
N ASP A 111 -14.07 -7.00 -2.87
CA ASP A 111 -14.81 -8.16 -2.36
C ASP A 111 -15.98 -7.79 -1.40
N GLY A 112 -16.26 -6.50 -1.26
CA GLY A 112 -17.38 -5.99 -0.46
C GLY A 112 -17.22 -6.14 1.07
N LYS A 113 -16.00 -6.41 1.56
CA LYS A 113 -15.71 -6.62 2.98
C LYS A 113 -15.44 -5.34 3.76
N ILE A 114 -15.03 -4.31 3.06
CA ILE A 114 -14.84 -2.97 3.62
C ILE A 114 -15.48 -1.91 2.70
N PRO A 115 -15.95 -0.78 3.25
CA PRO A 115 -16.53 0.29 2.46
C PRO A 115 -15.46 1.02 1.65
N GLN A 116 -15.81 1.49 0.45
CA GLN A 116 -14.90 2.27 -0.41
C GLN A 116 -14.86 3.75 -0.03
N THR A 117 -15.74 4.21 0.82
CA THR A 117 -15.98 5.65 1.09
C THR A 117 -14.73 6.41 1.53
N LEU A 118 -13.91 5.81 2.39
CA LEU A 118 -12.70 6.45 2.90
C LEU A 118 -11.44 6.13 2.07
N LEU A 119 -11.48 5.10 1.23
CA LEU A 119 -10.31 4.71 0.43
C LEU A 119 -9.88 5.79 -0.57
N GLY A 120 -10.84 6.50 -1.17
CA GLY A 120 -10.56 7.54 -2.16
C GLY A 120 -9.83 8.77 -1.61
N SER A 121 -9.91 9.02 -0.29
CA SER A 121 -9.29 10.17 0.38
C SER A 121 -8.17 9.78 1.35
N THR A 122 -7.81 8.49 1.42
CA THR A 122 -6.82 7.96 2.36
C THR A 122 -5.66 7.33 1.63
N VAL A 123 -4.45 7.74 1.99
CA VAL A 123 -3.22 7.06 1.56
C VAL A 123 -2.86 5.98 2.57
N LEU A 124 -2.54 4.78 2.07
CA LEU A 124 -2.17 3.64 2.90
C LEU A 124 -0.72 3.24 2.64
N MET A 125 0.06 3.15 3.70
CA MET A 125 1.47 2.75 3.65
C MET A 125 1.78 1.76 4.76
N GLY A 126 2.40 0.63 4.42
CA GLY A 126 2.81 -0.38 5.39
C GLY A 126 3.08 -1.72 4.73
N GLU A 127 4.06 -2.44 5.24
CA GLU A 127 4.33 -3.81 4.87
C GLU A 127 3.48 -4.75 5.73
N LEU A 128 2.93 -5.81 5.15
CA LEU A 128 2.18 -6.82 5.88
C LEU A 128 3.04 -8.03 6.23
N GLY A 129 3.06 -8.39 7.51
CA GLY A 129 3.48 -9.71 7.95
C GLY A 129 2.43 -10.77 7.61
N LEU A 130 2.82 -12.03 7.51
CA LEU A 130 1.91 -13.15 7.25
C LEU A 130 0.86 -13.32 8.35
N ASP A 131 1.16 -12.84 9.54
CA ASP A 131 0.26 -12.82 10.71
C ASP A 131 -0.71 -11.64 10.73
N GLY A 132 -0.61 -10.74 9.73
CA GLY A 132 -1.43 -9.54 9.61
C GLY A 132 -0.88 -8.31 10.34
N ARG A 133 0.27 -8.40 11.00
CA ARG A 133 0.94 -7.24 11.60
C ARG A 133 1.40 -6.27 10.52
N VAL A 134 1.29 -4.98 10.83
CA VAL A 134 1.80 -3.90 9.97
C VAL A 134 3.21 -3.54 10.40
N ARG A 135 4.14 -3.67 9.47
CA ARG A 135 5.56 -3.39 9.68
C ARG A 135 5.94 -2.02 9.17
N PRO A 136 6.96 -1.38 9.79
CA PRO A 136 7.50 -0.12 9.33
C PRO A 136 7.99 -0.17 7.88
N VAL A 137 7.87 0.97 7.20
CA VAL A 137 8.33 1.16 5.81
C VAL A 137 9.25 2.38 5.72
N ARG A 138 10.04 2.47 4.68
CA ARG A 138 10.96 3.60 4.49
C ARG A 138 10.22 4.80 3.91
N GLY A 139 10.58 6.00 4.37
CA GLY A 139 10.20 7.26 3.76
C GLY A 139 8.75 7.66 4.00
N VAL A 140 8.20 7.41 5.17
CA VAL A 140 6.86 7.85 5.56
C VAL A 140 6.72 9.38 5.45
N LEU A 141 7.72 10.13 5.93
CA LEU A 141 7.66 11.60 5.89
C LEU A 141 7.56 12.17 4.46
N PRO A 142 8.47 11.89 3.52
CA PRO A 142 8.35 12.38 2.15
C PRO A 142 7.09 11.87 1.45
N ALA A 143 6.65 10.66 1.72
CA ALA A 143 5.41 10.13 1.16
C ALA A 143 4.17 10.89 1.65
N LEU A 144 4.10 11.23 2.93
CA LEU A 144 3.01 12.02 3.49
C LEU A 144 3.01 13.47 2.99
N LEU A 145 4.19 14.07 2.79
CA LEU A 145 4.29 15.39 2.18
C LEU A 145 3.71 15.40 0.78
N ALA A 146 4.06 14.41 -0.05
CA ALA A 146 3.50 14.27 -1.39
C ALA A 146 1.98 14.01 -1.38
N ALA A 147 1.51 13.16 -0.47
CA ALA A 147 0.07 12.92 -0.30
C ALA A 147 -0.69 14.19 0.06
N ARG A 148 -0.18 14.98 0.99
CA ARG A 148 -0.75 16.29 1.37
C ARG A 148 -0.80 17.26 0.19
N GLU A 149 0.28 17.38 -0.57
CA GLU A 149 0.36 18.26 -1.75
C GLU A 149 -0.65 17.84 -2.83
N ALA A 150 -0.95 16.56 -2.91
CA ALA A 150 -1.97 16.03 -3.82
C ALA A 150 -3.40 16.13 -3.26
N GLY A 151 -3.60 16.70 -2.05
CA GLY A 151 -4.91 16.95 -1.47
C GLY A 151 -5.49 15.80 -0.63
N PHE A 152 -4.68 14.82 -0.25
CA PHE A 152 -5.14 13.77 0.68
C PHE A 152 -5.19 14.31 2.11
N GLU A 153 -6.33 14.11 2.77
CA GLU A 153 -6.58 14.57 4.12
C GLU A 153 -6.30 13.50 5.19
N CYS A 154 -6.19 12.25 4.78
CA CYS A 154 -6.04 11.11 5.68
C CYS A 154 -4.90 10.18 5.22
N ALA A 155 -4.21 9.59 6.19
CA ALA A 155 -3.20 8.57 5.94
C ALA A 155 -3.22 7.48 7.01
N VAL A 156 -3.06 6.23 6.57
CA VAL A 156 -2.85 5.06 7.42
C VAL A 156 -1.37 4.71 7.36
N VAL A 157 -0.71 4.64 8.53
CA VAL A 157 0.72 4.37 8.65
C VAL A 157 0.99 3.33 9.74
N PRO A 158 2.14 2.64 9.70
CA PRO A 158 2.54 1.75 10.79
C PRO A 158 2.60 2.49 12.14
N SER A 159 2.10 1.89 13.21
CA SER A 159 2.04 2.50 14.56
C SER A 159 3.41 2.95 15.06
N GLY A 160 4.45 2.17 14.82
CA GLY A 160 5.83 2.53 15.20
C GLY A 160 6.41 3.74 14.46
N GLN A 161 5.72 4.26 13.43
CA GLN A 161 6.14 5.45 12.68
C GLN A 161 5.22 6.66 12.90
N TYR A 162 4.31 6.58 13.87
CA TYR A 162 3.37 7.66 14.16
C TYR A 162 4.08 8.96 14.56
N ALA A 163 5.14 8.87 15.35
CA ALA A 163 5.91 10.04 15.79
C ALA A 163 6.51 10.83 14.61
N GLU A 164 7.01 10.13 13.59
CA GLU A 164 7.49 10.74 12.33
C GLU A 164 6.31 11.28 11.51
N ALA A 165 5.27 10.49 11.34
CA ALA A 165 4.12 10.83 10.49
C ALA A 165 3.37 12.09 10.95
N ARG A 166 3.20 12.28 12.26
CA ARG A 166 2.51 13.44 12.85
C ARG A 166 3.21 14.78 12.64
N LEU A 167 4.46 14.78 12.18
CA LEU A 167 5.18 16.02 11.81
C LEU A 167 4.56 16.68 10.58
N VAL A 168 3.84 15.93 9.74
CA VAL A 168 3.15 16.48 8.58
C VAL A 168 1.80 17.04 9.02
N GLN A 169 1.71 18.36 9.07
CA GLN A 169 0.46 19.06 9.42
C GLN A 169 -0.53 19.02 8.26
N GLY A 170 -1.81 19.03 8.57
CA GLY A 170 -2.90 19.05 7.57
C GLY A 170 -3.30 17.67 7.04
N VAL A 171 -2.71 16.60 7.56
CA VAL A 171 -3.11 15.21 7.27
C VAL A 171 -3.49 14.53 8.58
N THR A 172 -4.66 13.93 8.62
CA THR A 172 -5.09 13.08 9.74
C THR A 172 -4.37 11.73 9.66
N ILE A 173 -3.56 11.42 10.65
CA ILE A 173 -2.77 10.18 10.68
C ILE A 173 -3.48 9.13 11.52
N TRP A 174 -3.69 7.96 10.95
CA TRP A 174 -4.20 6.77 11.62
C TRP A 174 -3.09 5.72 11.78
N PRO A 175 -2.49 5.63 12.97
CA PRO A 175 -1.48 4.62 13.25
C PRO A 175 -2.15 3.25 13.42
N VAL A 176 -1.61 2.23 12.76
CA VAL A 176 -2.13 0.86 12.79
C VAL A 176 -1.02 -0.14 13.07
N GLY A 177 -1.29 -1.10 13.94
CA GLY A 177 -0.38 -2.19 14.26
C GLY A 177 -0.72 -3.49 13.52
N HIS A 178 -1.96 -3.60 13.04
CA HIS A 178 -2.46 -4.81 12.42
C HIS A 178 -3.46 -4.51 11.30
N LEU A 179 -3.60 -5.40 10.33
CA LEU A 179 -4.58 -5.25 9.23
C LEU A 179 -6.03 -5.12 9.73
N ARG A 180 -6.36 -5.68 10.90
CA ARG A 180 -7.67 -5.49 11.55
C ARG A 180 -7.92 -4.03 11.87
N ASP A 181 -6.91 -3.31 12.31
CA ASP A 181 -7.01 -1.88 12.64
C ASP A 181 -7.34 -1.06 11.40
N VAL A 182 -6.72 -1.43 10.25
CA VAL A 182 -7.03 -0.81 8.95
C VAL A 182 -8.50 -1.00 8.58
N VAL A 183 -9.02 -2.21 8.80
CA VAL A 183 -10.45 -2.52 8.54
C VAL A 183 -11.35 -1.67 9.44
N GLU A 184 -11.03 -1.51 10.73
CA GLU A 184 -11.80 -0.67 11.65
C GLU A 184 -11.76 0.81 11.24
N VAL A 185 -10.59 1.34 10.92
CA VAL A 185 -10.42 2.71 10.42
C VAL A 185 -11.26 2.96 9.17
N LEU A 186 -11.22 2.05 8.21
CA LEU A 186 -11.97 2.19 6.96
C LEU A 186 -13.49 2.03 7.14
N HIS A 187 -13.93 1.40 8.24
CA HIS A 187 -15.33 1.43 8.67
C HIS A 187 -15.71 2.70 9.46
N GLY A 188 -14.78 3.65 9.63
CA GLY A 188 -15.00 4.86 10.40
C GLY A 188 -15.00 4.64 11.91
N ARG A 189 -14.44 3.54 12.39
CA ARG A 189 -14.32 3.24 13.82
C ARG A 189 -12.93 3.67 14.30
N PRO A 190 -12.83 4.45 15.40
CA PRO A 190 -11.53 4.88 15.91
C PRO A 190 -10.75 3.67 16.42
N VAL A 191 -9.53 3.52 15.94
CA VAL A 191 -8.54 2.63 16.56
C VAL A 191 -7.81 3.47 17.61
N LEU A 192 -7.88 3.05 18.86
CA LEU A 192 -7.05 3.64 19.91
C LEU A 192 -5.61 3.31 19.53
N ALA A 193 -4.80 4.33 19.26
CA ALA A 193 -3.38 4.17 19.10
C ALA A 193 -2.85 3.50 20.38
N THR A 194 -2.55 2.22 20.32
CA THR A 194 -1.73 1.60 21.33
C THR A 194 -0.35 2.20 21.07
N GLU A 195 0.03 3.19 21.86
CA GLU A 195 1.41 3.65 21.92
C GLU A 195 2.22 2.43 22.37
N GLU A 196 2.71 1.63 21.41
CA GLU A 196 3.85 0.80 21.73
C GLU A 196 4.94 1.80 22.15
N PRO A 197 5.51 1.65 23.35
CA PRO A 197 6.60 2.52 23.76
C PRO A 197 7.61 2.43 22.63
N VAL A 198 7.91 3.58 22.02
CA VAL A 198 9.09 3.73 21.18
C VAL A 198 10.23 3.32 22.10
N THR A 199 10.65 2.08 22.01
CA THR A 199 11.95 1.70 22.54
C THR A 199 12.89 2.51 21.68
N ASP A 200 13.35 3.62 22.27
CA ASP A 200 14.45 4.40 21.74
C ASP A 200 15.63 3.44 21.56
N ALA A 201 15.65 2.76 20.42
CA ALA A 201 16.85 2.10 19.95
C ALA A 201 17.94 3.15 19.59
N ALA A 202 17.62 4.42 19.84
CA ALA A 202 18.53 5.57 19.66
C ALA A 202 19.53 5.72 20.80
N ASP A 203 19.38 5.01 21.92
CA ASP A 203 20.38 5.02 23.01
C ASP A 203 21.37 3.86 22.96
N ALA A 204 21.32 2.99 21.98
CA ALA A 204 22.50 2.28 21.58
C ALA A 204 23.35 3.29 20.78
N ASP A 205 24.19 4.06 21.47
CA ASP A 205 25.31 4.76 20.85
C ASP A 205 26.02 3.72 19.94
N PRO A 206 25.88 3.78 18.61
CA PRO A 206 26.57 2.84 17.74
C PRO A 206 28.02 3.21 17.63
N GLY A 207 28.67 3.52 18.77
CA GLY A 207 30.03 3.99 18.90
C GLY A 207 30.37 4.80 17.67
N LEU A 208 30.30 6.11 17.73
CA LEU A 208 30.59 7.00 16.61
C LEU A 208 31.86 6.48 15.91
N VAL A 209 31.67 5.78 14.80
CA VAL A 209 32.79 5.29 14.01
C VAL A 209 33.47 6.51 13.43
N ASP A 210 34.70 6.77 13.87
CA ASP A 210 35.48 7.88 13.35
C ASP A 210 35.71 7.65 11.85
N LEU A 211 35.58 8.70 11.06
CA LEU A 211 35.87 8.66 9.63
C LEU A 211 37.29 8.15 9.36
N ALA A 212 38.20 8.29 10.33
CA ALA A 212 39.57 7.75 10.30
C ALA A 212 39.59 6.20 10.29
N GLU A 213 38.56 5.54 10.86
CA GLU A 213 38.47 4.09 10.94
C GLU A 213 37.95 3.45 9.61
N VAL A 214 37.43 4.25 8.69
CA VAL A 214 36.99 3.77 7.39
C VAL A 214 38.20 3.45 6.51
N ILE A 215 38.45 2.17 6.29
CA ILE A 215 39.55 1.71 5.45
C ILE A 215 39.17 1.86 3.97
N GLY A 216 40.05 2.53 3.20
CA GLY A 216 39.79 2.83 1.78
C GLY A 216 38.85 4.04 1.62
N GLN A 217 38.12 4.09 0.50
CA GLN A 217 37.15 5.16 0.20
C GLN A 217 37.72 6.58 0.29
N HIS A 218 38.97 6.78 -0.15
CA HIS A 218 39.72 8.03 0.06
C HIS A 218 39.02 9.27 -0.53
N GLU A 219 38.38 9.12 -1.69
CA GLU A 219 37.67 10.24 -2.33
C GLU A 219 36.38 10.60 -1.56
N ALA A 220 35.62 9.61 -1.11
CA ALA A 220 34.40 9.82 -0.34
C ALA A 220 34.71 10.45 1.04
N ARG A 221 35.76 9.98 1.71
CA ARG A 221 36.25 10.59 2.96
C ARG A 221 36.62 12.06 2.77
N ARG A 222 37.42 12.35 1.75
CA ARG A 222 37.81 13.72 1.43
C ARG A 222 36.63 14.61 1.08
N ALA A 223 35.63 14.07 0.36
CA ALA A 223 34.42 14.82 0.04
C ALA A 223 33.62 15.17 1.30
N LEU A 224 33.52 14.24 2.27
CA LEU A 224 32.86 14.48 3.55
C LEU A 224 33.61 15.50 4.41
N GLU A 225 34.96 15.41 4.47
CA GLU A 225 35.81 16.37 5.19
C GLU A 225 35.70 17.81 4.64
N VAL A 226 35.46 17.93 3.34
CA VAL A 226 35.28 19.23 2.67
C VAL A 226 33.87 19.79 2.84
N ALA A 227 32.87 18.91 2.99
CA ALA A 227 31.46 19.28 3.11
C ALA A 227 31.03 19.57 4.56
N ALA A 228 31.82 19.17 5.56
CA ALA A 228 31.58 19.41 6.98
C ALA A 228 32.12 20.76 7.44
#